data_b1eb638b569d98a42128cdb097712f2a
#
_entry.id   b1eb638b569d98a42128cdb097712f2a
#
_cell.length_a   1.000
_cell.length_b   1.000
_cell.length_c   1.000
_cell.angle_alpha   90.00
_cell.angle_beta   90.00
_cell.angle_gamma   90.00
#
_symmetry.space_group_name_H-M   'P 1'
#
loop_
_entity.id
_entity.type
_entity.pdbx_description
1 polymer ?
#
loop_
_entity_poly.entity_id
_entity_poly.type
_entity_poly.pdbx_seq_one_letter_code
_entity_poly.pdbx_strand_id
1 'polypeptide(L)'
;DIDRGLQPRGIADVQALGRHAIKARKSGAPWLVSGAQRTKETAELLCKAWNAQPDEMTLEPDAYLASDRAWLQWINAWSDDHDTGWIVGHNPGVSDLVARLTDQHIWLPTSGMAEIELHIDGWAEAFAGLGRLRSMHTPKSLFAS
;
A
#
# COMPACT_ATOMS: atom_id res chain seq x y z
N ASP A 1 11.26 -8.44 -12.83
CA ASP A 1 12.41 -7.58 -12.97
C ASP A 1 12.49 -6.55 -11.84
N ILE A 2 13.28 -6.88 -10.84
CA ILE A 2 13.35 -6.13 -9.59
C ILE A 2 14.00 -4.75 -9.75
N ASP A 3 14.87 -4.60 -10.74
CA ASP A 3 15.62 -3.35 -10.95
C ASP A 3 14.92 -2.39 -11.93
N ARG A 4 13.79 -2.80 -12.49
CA ARG A 4 13.09 -1.98 -13.45
C ARG A 4 12.32 -0.86 -12.75
N GLY A 5 12.54 0.40 -13.18
CA GLY A 5 11.84 1.55 -12.64
C GLY A 5 10.45 1.76 -13.27
N LEU A 6 9.77 2.79 -12.78
CA LEU A 6 8.47 3.18 -13.33
C LEU A 6 8.64 3.76 -14.73
N GLN A 7 7.71 3.41 -15.61
CA GLN A 7 7.59 4.03 -16.92
C GLN A 7 6.91 5.40 -16.76
N PRO A 8 7.04 6.30 -17.77
CA PRO A 8 6.43 7.64 -17.67
C PRO A 8 4.94 7.62 -17.33
N ARG A 9 4.19 6.67 -17.91
CA ARG A 9 2.76 6.52 -17.57
C ARG A 9 2.56 6.13 -16.11
N GLY A 10 3.39 5.23 -15.60
CA GLY A 10 3.32 4.83 -14.20
C GLY A 10 3.59 5.99 -13.26
N ILE A 11 4.57 6.84 -13.60
CA ILE A 11 4.87 8.04 -12.82
C ILE A 11 3.64 8.97 -12.79
N ALA A 12 3.05 9.22 -13.95
CA ALA A 12 1.86 10.08 -14.03
C ALA A 12 0.68 9.50 -13.25
N ASP A 13 0.47 8.19 -13.32
CA ASP A 13 -0.60 7.51 -12.60
C ASP A 13 -0.42 7.63 -11.09
N VAL A 14 0.80 7.44 -10.58
CA VAL A 14 1.07 7.55 -9.14
C VAL A 14 0.92 9.01 -8.68
N GLN A 15 1.35 9.96 -9.48
CA GLN A 15 1.18 11.37 -9.15
C GLN A 15 -0.30 11.74 -9.05
N ALA A 16 -1.12 11.25 -9.97
CA ALA A 16 -2.57 11.47 -9.93
C ALA A 16 -3.19 10.81 -8.70
N LEU A 17 -2.77 9.59 -8.39
CA LEU A 17 -3.20 8.88 -7.19
C LEU A 17 -2.87 9.68 -5.93
N GLY A 18 -1.66 10.21 -5.85
CA GLY A 18 -1.23 11.02 -4.71
C GLY A 18 -2.11 12.24 -4.50
N ARG A 19 -2.46 12.93 -5.59
CA ARG A 19 -3.34 14.10 -5.50
C ARG A 19 -4.74 13.73 -5.03
N HIS A 20 -5.30 12.62 -5.53
CA HIS A 20 -6.65 12.19 -5.16
C HIS A 20 -6.73 11.65 -3.73
N ALA A 21 -5.70 10.94 -3.29
CA ALA A 21 -5.70 10.27 -2.00
C ALA A 21 -5.08 11.10 -0.88
N ILE A 22 -4.81 12.37 -1.10
CA ILE A 22 -4.12 13.20 -0.11
C ILE A 22 -4.85 13.27 1.23
N LYS A 23 -6.18 13.12 1.23
CA LYS A 23 -6.97 13.11 2.46
C LYS A 23 -6.76 11.85 3.30
N ALA A 24 -6.26 10.78 2.70
CA ALA A 24 -5.95 9.55 3.42
C ALA A 24 -4.62 9.64 4.17
N ARG A 25 -3.83 10.67 3.90
CA ARG A 25 -2.53 10.87 4.53
C ARG A 25 -2.64 10.96 6.05
N LYS A 26 -1.76 10.25 6.74
CA LYS A 26 -1.59 10.36 8.19
C LYS A 26 -0.12 10.60 8.49
N SER A 27 0.17 11.66 9.24
CA SER A 27 1.53 11.97 9.65
C SER A 27 2.04 10.89 10.62
N GLY A 28 3.29 10.45 10.44
CA GLY A 28 3.92 9.47 11.30
C GLY A 28 3.52 8.03 11.06
N ALA A 29 2.69 7.76 10.03
CA ALA A 29 2.30 6.38 9.72
C ALA A 29 3.49 5.59 9.20
N PRO A 30 3.62 4.30 9.57
CA PRO A 30 4.69 3.47 9.04
C PRO A 30 4.41 3.10 7.57
N TRP A 31 5.48 3.04 6.78
CA TRP A 31 5.44 2.60 5.39
C TRP A 31 6.26 1.33 5.27
N LEU A 32 5.66 0.31 4.71
CA LEU A 32 6.33 -0.95 4.41
C LEU A 32 6.33 -1.13 2.89
N VAL A 33 7.50 -1.05 2.30
CA VAL A 33 7.66 -0.95 0.85
C VAL A 33 8.56 -2.07 0.35
N SER A 34 8.14 -2.74 -0.72
CA SER A 34 9.02 -3.71 -1.38
C SER A 34 10.29 -3.02 -1.86
N GLY A 35 11.42 -3.71 -1.74
CA GLY A 35 12.72 -3.20 -2.16
C GLY A 35 12.92 -3.10 -3.68
N ALA A 36 11.94 -3.49 -4.50
CA ALA A 36 12.02 -3.34 -5.94
C ALA A 36 12.02 -1.87 -6.35
N GLN A 37 12.68 -1.57 -7.47
CA GLN A 37 12.83 -0.17 -7.93
C GLN A 37 11.48 0.51 -8.15
N ARG A 38 10.52 -0.18 -8.78
CA ARG A 38 9.19 0.38 -9.05
C ARG A 38 8.44 0.80 -7.79
N THR A 39 8.49 -0.05 -6.76
CA THR A 39 7.79 0.23 -5.51
C THR A 39 8.47 1.32 -4.71
N LYS A 40 9.79 1.37 -4.73
CA LYS A 40 10.55 2.47 -4.13
C LYS A 40 10.15 3.81 -4.75
N GLU A 41 10.14 3.88 -6.08
CA GLU A 41 9.76 5.10 -6.79
C GLU A 41 8.30 5.49 -6.52
N THR A 42 7.40 4.50 -6.46
CA THR A 42 5.99 4.75 -6.12
C THR A 42 5.86 5.38 -4.74
N ALA A 43 6.53 4.79 -3.75
CA ALA A 43 6.49 5.31 -2.39
C ALA A 43 7.09 6.72 -2.30
N GLU A 44 8.20 6.96 -2.99
CA GLU A 44 8.84 8.28 -3.01
C GLU A 44 7.92 9.35 -3.62
N LEU A 45 7.23 9.01 -4.71
CA LEU A 45 6.30 9.94 -5.35
C LEU A 45 5.11 10.27 -4.44
N LEU A 46 4.57 9.26 -3.75
CA LEU A 46 3.48 9.48 -2.80
C LEU A 46 3.94 10.31 -1.61
N CYS A 47 5.10 10.01 -1.06
CA CYS A 47 5.67 10.78 0.05
C CYS A 47 5.87 12.24 -0.35
N LYS A 48 6.36 12.49 -1.57
CA LYS A 48 6.53 13.84 -2.09
C LYS A 48 5.18 14.55 -2.22
N ALA A 49 4.17 13.87 -2.77
CA ALA A 49 2.84 14.44 -2.94
C ALA A 49 2.18 14.77 -1.60
N TRP A 50 2.47 13.98 -0.58
CA TRP A 50 1.85 14.12 0.74
C TRP A 50 2.73 14.85 1.75
N ASN A 51 3.92 15.28 1.34
CA ASN A 51 4.90 15.89 2.23
C ASN A 51 5.20 15.00 3.45
N ALA A 52 5.30 13.70 3.20
CA ALA A 52 5.61 12.71 4.23
C ALA A 52 7.12 12.60 4.42
N GLN A 53 7.56 12.21 5.62
CA GLN A 53 8.98 12.08 5.94
C GLN A 53 9.51 10.74 5.41
N PRO A 54 10.63 10.74 4.64
CA PRO A 54 11.19 9.50 4.11
C PRO A 54 11.65 8.50 5.18
N ASP A 55 11.98 8.97 6.39
CA ASP A 55 12.44 8.10 7.48
C ASP A 55 11.31 7.25 8.08
N GLU A 56 10.06 7.52 7.71
CA GLU A 56 8.92 6.67 8.09
C GLU A 56 8.82 5.41 7.21
N MET A 57 9.73 5.26 6.23
CA MET A 57 9.65 4.19 5.23
C MET A 57 10.65 3.07 5.53
N THR A 58 10.13 1.84 5.57
CA THR A 58 10.93 0.63 5.66
C THR A 58 10.93 -0.08 4.32
N LEU A 59 12.11 -0.31 3.75
CA LEU A 59 12.26 -1.08 2.51
C LEU A 59 12.50 -2.54 2.88
N GLU A 60 11.63 -3.44 2.40
CA GLU A 60 11.71 -4.87 2.69
C GLU A 60 12.19 -5.62 1.45
N PRO A 61 13.46 -6.09 1.42
CA PRO A 61 14.00 -6.77 0.25
C PRO A 61 13.26 -8.06 -0.09
N ASP A 62 12.71 -8.74 0.92
CA ASP A 62 12.04 -10.02 0.73
C ASP A 62 10.60 -9.88 0.24
N ALA A 63 10.14 -8.65 0.02
CA ALA A 63 8.75 -8.41 -0.33
C ALA A 63 8.41 -8.52 -1.81
N TYR A 64 9.41 -8.71 -2.68
CA TYR A 64 9.19 -8.70 -4.14
C TYR A 64 8.14 -9.74 -4.57
N LEU A 65 8.27 -10.96 -4.05
CA LEU A 65 7.32 -12.05 -4.34
C LEU A 65 6.60 -12.50 -3.07
N ALA A 66 6.43 -11.61 -2.11
CA ALA A 66 5.86 -11.96 -0.83
C ALA A 66 4.37 -12.35 -0.96
N SER A 67 3.99 -13.36 -0.18
CA SER A 67 2.60 -13.79 -0.07
C SER A 67 1.82 -12.85 0.84
N ASP A 68 0.49 -12.98 0.82
CA ASP A 68 -0.39 -12.29 1.75
C ASP A 68 -0.03 -12.58 3.22
N ARG A 69 0.38 -13.82 3.51
CA ARG A 69 0.77 -14.20 4.88
C ARG A 69 2.03 -13.47 5.33
N ALA A 70 3.00 -13.32 4.44
CA ALA A 70 4.22 -12.59 4.75
C ALA A 70 3.92 -11.12 5.03
N TRP A 71 3.11 -10.48 4.18
CA TRP A 71 2.70 -9.09 4.41
C TRP A 71 1.99 -8.93 5.75
N LEU A 72 1.10 -9.86 6.07
CA LEU A 72 0.35 -9.80 7.32
C LEU A 72 1.27 -9.93 8.54
N GLN A 73 2.29 -10.79 8.48
CA GLN A 73 3.26 -10.92 9.57
C GLN A 73 4.01 -9.61 9.81
N TRP A 74 4.39 -8.90 8.76
CA TRP A 74 5.06 -7.60 8.89
C TRP A 74 4.11 -6.56 9.49
N ILE A 75 2.85 -6.54 9.06
CA ILE A 75 1.83 -5.64 9.63
C ILE A 75 1.65 -5.92 11.13
N ASN A 76 1.63 -7.19 11.51
CA ASN A 76 1.46 -7.57 12.91
C ASN A 76 2.57 -7.03 13.82
N ALA A 77 3.74 -6.71 13.25
CA ALA A 77 4.89 -6.19 14.01
C ALA A 77 4.89 -4.66 14.12
N TRP A 78 3.96 -3.97 13.48
CA TRP A 78 3.89 -2.51 13.57
C TRP A 78 3.61 -2.05 15.00
N SER A 79 4.14 -0.88 15.36
CA SER A 79 3.90 -0.26 16.65
C SER A 79 2.44 0.22 16.77
N ASP A 80 1.83 -0.01 17.92
CA ASP A 80 0.48 0.46 18.20
C ASP A 80 0.41 1.96 18.49
N ASP A 81 1.56 2.65 18.43
CA ASP A 81 1.59 4.12 18.47
C ASP A 81 0.98 4.73 17.20
N HIS A 82 0.79 3.93 16.17
CA HIS A 82 0.20 4.36 14.90
C HIS A 82 -1.12 3.64 14.66
N ASP A 83 -2.11 4.37 14.16
CA ASP A 83 -3.41 3.79 13.81
C ASP A 83 -3.60 3.61 12.30
N THR A 84 -2.61 4.00 11.51
CA THR A 84 -2.63 3.88 10.04
C THR A 84 -1.25 3.43 9.56
N GLY A 85 -1.22 2.63 8.52
CA GLY A 85 0.02 2.22 7.88
C GLY A 85 -0.15 2.08 6.38
N TRP A 86 0.95 2.10 5.66
CA TRP A 86 0.98 2.04 4.20
C TRP A 86 1.81 0.85 3.73
N ILE A 87 1.30 0.17 2.70
CA ILE A 87 2.00 -0.93 2.06
C ILE A 87 2.10 -0.63 0.57
N VAL A 88 3.29 -0.79 0.02
CA VAL A 88 3.52 -0.72 -1.43
C VAL A 88 4.20 -2.00 -1.87
N GLY A 89 3.49 -2.78 -2.66
CA GLY A 89 3.95 -4.11 -3.05
C GLY A 89 3.49 -4.52 -4.42
N HIS A 90 3.42 -5.82 -4.64
CA HIS A 90 3.19 -6.44 -5.94
C HIS A 90 2.06 -7.46 -5.89
N ASN A 91 1.44 -7.68 -7.04
CA ASN A 91 0.52 -8.80 -7.21
C ASN A 91 1.29 -10.10 -7.45
N PRO A 92 0.72 -11.23 -7.04
CA PRO A 92 -0.61 -11.36 -6.44
C PRO A 92 -0.68 -11.06 -4.94
N GLY A 93 0.46 -10.87 -4.27
CA GLY A 93 0.53 -10.76 -2.81
C GLY A 93 -0.37 -9.69 -2.23
N VAL A 94 -0.37 -8.47 -2.79
CA VAL A 94 -1.18 -7.37 -2.24
C VAL A 94 -2.67 -7.58 -2.50
N SER A 95 -3.06 -8.12 -3.66
CA SER A 95 -4.48 -8.45 -3.91
C SER A 95 -4.95 -9.58 -3.01
N ASP A 96 -4.10 -10.57 -2.78
CA ASP A 96 -4.40 -11.67 -1.86
C ASP A 96 -4.54 -11.16 -0.42
N LEU A 97 -3.74 -10.16 -0.04
CA LEU A 97 -3.85 -9.54 1.27
C LEU A 97 -5.20 -8.83 1.44
N VAL A 98 -5.63 -8.08 0.43
CA VAL A 98 -6.95 -7.44 0.47
C VAL A 98 -8.04 -8.50 0.65
N ALA A 99 -7.98 -9.59 -0.12
CA ALA A 99 -8.96 -10.69 -0.01
C ALA A 99 -8.96 -11.32 1.37
N ARG A 100 -7.79 -11.55 1.95
CA ARG A 100 -7.67 -12.14 3.28
C ARG A 100 -8.28 -11.24 4.36
N LEU A 101 -8.02 -9.95 4.28
CA LEU A 101 -8.48 -9.00 5.30
C LEU A 101 -9.98 -8.69 5.17
N THR A 102 -10.51 -8.65 3.95
CA THR A 102 -11.87 -8.13 3.70
C THR A 102 -12.86 -9.15 3.18
N ASP A 103 -12.41 -10.35 2.83
CA ASP A 103 -13.20 -11.37 2.12
C ASP A 103 -13.70 -10.90 0.75
N GLN A 104 -13.12 -9.83 0.21
CA GLN A 104 -13.45 -9.37 -1.13
C GLN A 104 -12.31 -9.68 -2.08
N HIS A 105 -12.60 -10.48 -3.10
CA HIS A 105 -11.62 -10.93 -4.09
C HIS A 105 -11.55 -9.93 -5.23
N ILE A 106 -10.74 -8.90 -5.04
CA ILE A 106 -10.49 -7.89 -6.05
C ILE A 106 -9.04 -8.01 -6.54
N TRP A 107 -8.79 -7.51 -7.75
CA TRP A 107 -7.45 -7.42 -8.29
C TRP A 107 -7.05 -5.96 -8.35
N LEU A 108 -6.01 -5.58 -7.59
CA LEU A 108 -5.49 -4.23 -7.65
C LEU A 108 -4.70 -4.06 -8.95
N PRO A 109 -5.13 -3.19 -9.85
CA PRO A 109 -4.34 -2.96 -11.06
C PRO A 109 -3.07 -2.19 -10.73
N THR A 110 -2.16 -2.11 -11.70
CA THR A 110 -0.95 -1.29 -11.58
C THR A 110 -1.34 0.13 -11.18
N SER A 111 -0.65 0.70 -10.20
CA SER A 111 -0.94 2.02 -9.62
C SER A 111 -2.32 2.13 -8.99
N GLY A 112 -2.90 1.00 -8.58
CA GLY A 112 -4.14 1.00 -7.81
C GLY A 112 -3.87 1.13 -6.32
N MET A 113 -4.86 1.65 -5.59
CA MET A 113 -4.80 1.79 -4.14
C MET A 113 -6.10 1.31 -3.51
N ALA A 114 -5.98 0.49 -2.46
CA ALA A 114 -7.12 0.07 -1.66
C ALA A 114 -6.94 0.62 -0.24
N GLU A 115 -8.02 1.18 0.30
CA GLU A 115 -8.05 1.63 1.68
C GLU A 115 -8.91 0.66 2.48
N ILE A 116 -8.33 0.09 3.55
CA ILE A 116 -8.97 -0.94 4.36
C ILE A 116 -9.04 -0.46 5.80
N GLU A 117 -10.21 -0.54 6.39
CA GLU A 117 -10.41 -0.28 7.81
C GLU A 117 -10.38 -1.62 8.54
N LEU A 118 -9.50 -1.73 9.55
CA LEU A 118 -9.39 -2.95 10.35
C LEU A 118 -10.08 -2.74 11.70
N HIS A 119 -10.92 -3.70 12.08
CA HIS A 119 -11.63 -3.70 13.37
C HIS A 119 -10.79 -4.43 14.42
N ILE A 120 -9.69 -3.78 14.83
CA ILE A 120 -8.71 -4.34 15.76
C ILE A 120 -8.30 -3.28 16.78
N ASP A 121 -7.81 -3.72 17.93
CA ASP A 121 -7.26 -2.81 18.94
C ASP A 121 -5.76 -2.62 18.81
N GLY A 122 -5.08 -3.55 18.16
CA GLY A 122 -3.64 -3.47 17.91
C GLY A 122 -3.27 -4.23 16.65
N TRP A 123 -2.13 -3.87 16.06
CA TRP A 123 -1.68 -4.48 14.80
C TRP A 123 -1.43 -5.98 14.91
N ALA A 124 -1.02 -6.46 16.10
CA ALA A 124 -0.82 -7.90 16.32
C ALA A 124 -2.12 -8.71 16.17
N GLU A 125 -3.26 -8.04 16.24
CA GLU A 125 -4.58 -8.68 16.10
C GLU A 125 -5.09 -8.69 14.67
N ALA A 126 -4.37 -8.09 13.71
CA ALA A 126 -4.77 -8.08 12.31
C ALA A 126 -4.79 -9.51 11.77
N PHE A 127 -5.95 -9.94 11.28
CA PHE A 127 -6.20 -11.31 10.87
C PHE A 127 -7.28 -11.36 9.81
N ALA A 128 -7.54 -12.55 9.28
CA ALA A 128 -8.50 -12.76 8.20
C ALA A 128 -9.91 -12.28 8.59
N GLY A 129 -10.55 -11.56 7.68
CA GLY A 129 -11.94 -11.17 7.81
C GLY A 129 -12.22 -10.01 8.75
N LEU A 130 -11.20 -9.37 9.31
CA LEU A 130 -11.38 -8.27 10.25
C LEU A 130 -11.35 -6.90 9.59
N GLY A 131 -11.28 -6.86 8.28
CA GLY A 131 -11.19 -5.61 7.52
C GLY A 131 -12.43 -5.33 6.69
N ARG A 132 -12.62 -4.06 6.38
CA ARG A 132 -13.63 -3.59 5.45
C ARG A 132 -12.97 -2.71 4.41
N LEU A 133 -13.23 -3.00 3.13
CA LEU A 133 -12.74 -2.17 2.03
C LEU A 133 -13.54 -0.86 2.02
N ARG A 134 -12.88 0.25 2.32
CA ARG A 134 -13.52 1.57 2.38
C ARG A 134 -13.55 2.25 1.02
N SER A 135 -12.45 2.13 0.27
CA SER A 135 -12.35 2.77 -1.04
C SER A 135 -11.30 2.08 -1.88
N MET A 136 -11.41 2.23 -3.18
CA MET A 136 -10.43 1.76 -4.14
C MET A 136 -10.26 2.81 -5.22
N HIS A 137 -9.02 3.17 -5.49
CA HIS A 137 -8.67 4.13 -6.53
C HIS A 137 -7.82 3.42 -7.56
N THR A 138 -8.16 3.56 -8.83
CA THR A 138 -7.39 2.99 -9.93
C THR A 138 -7.11 4.08 -10.96
N PRO A 139 -6.08 3.93 -11.81
CA PRO A 139 -5.85 4.92 -12.87
C PRO A 139 -7.09 5.13 -13.74
N LYS A 140 -7.80 4.04 -14.06
CA LYS A 140 -9.03 4.12 -14.84
C LYS A 140 -10.10 4.96 -14.14
N SER A 141 -10.29 4.76 -12.83
CA SER A 141 -11.30 5.52 -12.08
C SER A 141 -10.92 6.98 -11.93
N LEU A 142 -9.62 7.30 -11.83
CA LEU A 142 -9.16 8.68 -11.65
C LEU A 142 -9.29 9.51 -12.93
N PHE A 143 -9.20 8.87 -14.10
CA PHE A 143 -9.22 9.55 -15.38
C PHE A 143 -10.52 9.33 -16.17
N ALA A 144 -11.48 8.62 -15.62
CA ALA A 144 -12.76 8.27 -16.28
C ALA A 144 -13.89 9.18 -15.83
N SER A 145 -13.72 10.45 -15.93
CA SER A 145 -14.78 11.39 -15.55
C SER A 145 -15.41 12.06 -16.75
#